data_42ea6c8b5fc9b38006168d623c3903d5
#
_entry.id   42ea6c8b5fc9b38006168d623c3903d5
#
_cell.length_a   1.000
_cell.length_b   1.000
_cell.length_c   1.000
_cell.angle_alpha   90.00
_cell.angle_beta   90.00
_cell.angle_gamma   90.00
#
_symmetry.space_group_name_H-M   'P 1'
#
loop_
_entity.id
_entity.type
_entity.pdbx_description
1 polymer ?
#
loop_
_entity_poly.entity_id
_entity_poly.type
_entity_poly.pdbx_seq_one_letter_code
_entity_poly.pdbx_strand_id
1 'polypeptide(L)'
;MKKYCIAFAVLFELVASAFSSSYRINSVRYVIEGMTKESVVEHEVKIDKTIIFPDEVAFAKYIDDYRQRLLNTRLFDEVSVEYSTRLFDEQADLYIADLTVRLDDSFHFIIMPYPKYDSNSGLTLKLKLKDTNFFGTMKDMSADINFLVKRDEDDTEMKHVVDDMGITMGVNLAFDIPFRLANLNATWTNSYGISYTIGHSSPEWDTATGLDFSVPLGHRTSLDFSFTQGFTRDFDYKKYDDDIYFTEKGKISLPIVLQRIENWGSVDYTPYISATHYWDLNGINTLNEDLASPQLAIGQTFSTSRINWKNNLRTGLSISTTQSFTYIVQNEKLQPKFSAEFKGFKGFGRIGIASDLYFFMMMNGTENIGSRLRGIRDKQYFSSSSEYADSYACKTSGALAVNLDFPIRVFATHFEKNRVMRKLNFEVQVSPFIDFALIHNKAAGTIFSVKDGFYAGGLEVIVFPESWKSIQFRASLGIDAGRYFLKRFINTDWRREVSRYELSIGIGLHY
;
A
#
# COMPACT_ATOMS: atom_id res chain seq x y z
N MET A 1 30.29 0.38 47.90
CA MET A 1 30.69 -0.44 46.72
C MET A 1 29.85 -0.18 45.46
N LYS A 2 28.50 -0.20 45.46
CA LYS A 2 27.70 0.04 44.24
C LYS A 2 27.96 1.38 43.50
N LYS A 3 28.19 2.48 44.23
CA LYS A 3 28.48 3.80 43.64
C LYS A 3 29.84 3.88 42.94
N TYR A 4 30.84 3.14 43.40
CA TYR A 4 32.16 3.10 42.78
C TYR A 4 32.19 2.18 41.56
N CYS A 5 31.37 1.12 41.53
CA CYS A 5 31.24 0.27 40.33
C CYS A 5 30.58 1.02 39.18
N ILE A 6 29.57 1.88 39.46
CA ILE A 6 28.93 2.70 38.42
C ILE A 6 29.88 3.78 37.90
N ALA A 7 30.62 4.46 38.79
CA ALA A 7 31.63 5.45 38.41
C ALA A 7 32.77 4.81 37.60
N PHE A 8 33.19 3.59 37.92
CA PHE A 8 34.24 2.87 37.20
C PHE A 8 33.75 2.37 35.84
N ALA A 9 32.48 1.91 35.75
CA ALA A 9 31.87 1.53 34.47
C ALA A 9 31.70 2.74 33.52
N VAL A 10 31.26 3.89 34.03
CA VAL A 10 31.15 5.13 33.28
C VAL A 10 32.53 5.67 32.86
N LEU A 11 33.53 5.56 33.73
CA LEU A 11 34.91 5.96 33.40
C LEU A 11 35.54 5.00 32.37
N PHE A 12 35.21 3.71 32.44
CA PHE A 12 35.69 2.69 31.47
C PHE A 12 35.03 2.87 30.11
N GLU A 13 33.73 3.18 30.05
CA GLU A 13 33.05 3.56 28.79
C GLU A 13 33.59 4.87 28.18
N LEU A 14 33.89 5.87 29.03
CA LEU A 14 34.51 7.14 28.62
C LEU A 14 35.95 6.95 28.09
N VAL A 15 36.72 6.05 28.68
CA VAL A 15 38.10 5.74 28.23
C VAL A 15 38.08 4.84 26.99
N ALA A 16 37.12 3.90 26.90
CA ALA A 16 36.94 3.08 25.69
C ALA A 16 36.52 3.89 24.47
N SER A 17 35.68 4.93 24.68
CA SER A 17 35.29 5.84 23.61
C SER A 17 36.42 6.80 23.13
N ALA A 18 37.47 6.96 23.92
CA ALA A 18 38.62 7.81 23.58
C ALA A 18 39.62 7.15 22.63
N PHE A 19 39.47 5.85 22.33
CA PHE A 19 40.35 5.08 21.42
C PHE A 19 39.58 4.37 20.31
N SER A 20 38.41 4.82 19.97
CA SER A 20 37.62 4.22 18.89
C SER A 20 37.80 5.02 17.60
N SER A 21 38.34 4.35 16.57
CA SER A 21 38.46 4.93 15.24
C SER A 21 37.11 5.28 14.68
N SER A 22 36.97 6.46 14.11
CA SER A 22 35.73 6.89 13.47
C SER A 22 35.73 6.58 11.96
N TYR A 23 34.53 6.38 11.40
CA TYR A 23 34.36 5.98 10.01
C TYR A 23 33.39 6.91 9.27
N ARG A 24 33.69 7.17 7.98
CA ARG A 24 32.81 7.95 7.09
C ARG A 24 32.80 7.33 5.69
N ILE A 25 31.65 7.34 5.02
CA ILE A 25 31.53 6.89 3.64
C ILE A 25 32.08 7.98 2.72
N ASN A 26 33.06 7.62 1.87
CA ASN A 26 33.68 8.48 0.89
C ASN A 26 32.99 8.36 -0.47
N SER A 27 32.95 7.14 -1.00
CA SER A 27 32.39 6.86 -2.32
C SER A 27 31.52 5.61 -2.29
N VAL A 28 30.59 5.52 -3.24
CA VAL A 28 29.76 4.33 -3.48
C VAL A 28 29.82 4.04 -4.96
N ARG A 29 30.21 2.84 -5.31
CA ARG A 29 30.20 2.30 -6.66
C ARG A 29 29.16 1.21 -6.77
N TYR A 30 28.30 1.30 -7.76
CA TYR A 30 27.30 0.28 -8.06
C TYR A 30 27.78 -0.62 -9.20
N VAL A 31 27.55 -1.91 -9.06
CA VAL A 31 27.75 -2.94 -10.10
C VAL A 31 26.42 -3.68 -10.21
N ILE A 32 25.67 -3.38 -11.25
CA ILE A 32 24.29 -3.86 -11.41
C ILE A 32 24.24 -4.80 -12.60
N GLU A 33 23.81 -6.04 -12.37
CA GLU A 33 23.50 -7.01 -13.41
C GLU A 33 21.98 -6.97 -13.63
N GLY A 34 21.54 -6.32 -14.73
CA GLY A 34 20.11 -6.15 -15.03
C GLY A 34 19.77 -4.82 -15.67
N MET A 35 18.51 -4.41 -15.51
CA MET A 35 17.96 -3.17 -16.09
C MET A 35 17.93 -1.99 -15.11
N THR A 36 18.06 -2.24 -13.81
CA THR A 36 17.96 -1.20 -12.77
C THR A 36 19.05 -0.14 -12.98
N LYS A 37 18.63 1.12 -12.94
CA LYS A 37 19.55 2.26 -13.12
C LYS A 37 20.21 2.65 -11.80
N GLU A 38 21.53 2.86 -11.81
CA GLU A 38 22.29 3.31 -10.65
C GLU A 38 21.70 4.56 -9.99
N SER A 39 21.37 5.58 -10.79
CA SER A 39 20.79 6.84 -10.31
C SER A 39 19.45 6.65 -9.58
N VAL A 40 18.71 5.59 -9.93
CA VAL A 40 17.43 5.25 -9.28
C VAL A 40 17.70 4.57 -7.93
N VAL A 41 18.66 3.64 -7.86
CA VAL A 41 19.06 3.02 -6.59
C VAL A 41 19.56 4.08 -5.60
N GLU A 42 20.38 5.02 -6.05
CA GLU A 42 20.86 6.15 -5.23
C GLU A 42 19.70 7.02 -4.70
N HIS A 43 18.65 7.16 -5.49
CA HIS A 43 17.49 7.96 -5.12
C HIS A 43 16.54 7.22 -4.16
N GLU A 44 16.19 5.96 -4.48
CA GLU A 44 15.17 5.19 -3.75
C GLU A 44 15.72 4.60 -2.43
N VAL A 45 16.99 4.17 -2.44
CA VAL A 45 17.65 3.58 -1.26
C VAL A 45 18.89 4.39 -0.88
N LYS A 46 18.66 5.60 -0.38
CA LYS A 46 19.71 6.59 -0.10
C LYS A 46 20.74 6.11 0.93
N ILE A 47 22.02 6.36 0.62
CA ILE A 47 23.11 6.33 1.57
C ILE A 47 23.41 7.77 2.03
N ASP A 48 23.48 7.97 3.34
CA ASP A 48 23.87 9.26 3.92
C ASP A 48 25.39 9.28 4.12
N LYS A 49 26.10 9.97 3.20
CA LYS A 49 27.55 10.10 3.24
C LYS A 49 28.04 11.14 4.27
N THR A 50 27.13 11.85 4.92
CA THR A 50 27.47 12.90 5.90
C THR A 50 27.65 12.35 7.32
N ILE A 51 27.21 11.13 7.56
CA ILE A 51 27.28 10.48 8.87
C ILE A 51 28.74 10.11 9.17
N ILE A 52 29.19 10.45 10.38
CA ILE A 52 30.43 9.95 10.99
C ILE A 52 30.03 8.91 12.02
N PHE A 53 30.51 7.69 11.83
CA PHE A 53 30.25 6.57 12.76
C PHE A 53 31.33 6.54 13.83
N PRO A 54 30.96 6.34 15.10
CA PRO A 54 31.90 6.41 16.22
C PRO A 54 32.87 5.23 16.28
N ASP A 55 32.55 4.12 15.62
CA ASP A 55 33.35 2.90 15.61
C ASP A 55 33.02 2.02 14.41
N GLU A 56 33.82 0.97 14.20
CA GLU A 56 33.62 0.00 13.12
C GLU A 56 32.30 -0.79 13.27
N VAL A 57 31.86 -1.05 14.50
CA VAL A 57 30.64 -1.83 14.78
C VAL A 57 29.41 -1.04 14.33
N ALA A 58 29.36 0.26 14.65
CA ALA A 58 28.28 1.14 14.21
C ALA A 58 28.29 1.30 12.69
N PHE A 59 29.48 1.38 12.07
CA PHE A 59 29.63 1.45 10.62
C PHE A 59 29.14 0.16 9.95
N ALA A 60 29.64 -1.01 10.37
CA ALA A 60 29.24 -2.31 9.82
C ALA A 60 27.72 -2.54 9.94
N LYS A 61 27.14 -2.14 11.05
CA LYS A 61 25.71 -2.21 11.30
C LYS A 61 24.90 -1.32 10.34
N TYR A 62 25.41 -0.13 10.01
CA TYR A 62 24.79 0.73 9.01
C TYR A 62 24.84 0.11 7.61
N ILE A 63 25.95 -0.54 7.25
CA ILE A 63 26.12 -1.25 5.98
C ILE A 63 25.16 -2.43 5.88
N ASP A 64 25.01 -3.23 6.95
CA ASP A 64 24.02 -4.31 7.01
C ASP A 64 22.59 -3.79 6.89
N ASP A 65 22.28 -2.65 7.53
CA ASP A 65 20.99 -2.00 7.40
C ASP A 65 20.74 -1.51 5.97
N TYR A 66 21.73 -0.94 5.32
CA TYR A 66 21.63 -0.54 3.92
C TYR A 66 21.38 -1.74 3.01
N ARG A 67 22.12 -2.82 3.21
CA ARG A 67 21.89 -4.09 2.50
C ARG A 67 20.47 -4.63 2.72
N GLN A 68 19.97 -4.58 3.96
CA GLN A 68 18.59 -5.00 4.28
C GLN A 68 17.54 -4.13 3.59
N ARG A 69 17.75 -2.81 3.47
CA ARG A 69 16.85 -1.91 2.74
C ARG A 69 16.79 -2.26 1.25
N LEU A 70 17.91 -2.60 0.63
CA LEU A 70 17.94 -3.10 -0.75
C LEU A 70 17.17 -4.42 -0.90
N LEU A 71 17.37 -5.38 0.01
CA LEU A 71 16.61 -6.64 0.02
C LEU A 71 15.11 -6.45 0.23
N ASN A 72 14.70 -5.44 0.99
CA ASN A 72 13.31 -5.13 1.25
C ASN A 72 12.56 -4.65 0.00
N THR A 73 13.25 -4.13 -1.02
CA THR A 73 12.64 -3.78 -2.31
C THR A 73 12.12 -5.00 -3.05
N ARG A 74 12.69 -6.18 -2.79
CA ARG A 74 12.42 -7.45 -3.47
C ARG A 74 12.63 -7.42 -4.99
N LEU A 75 13.43 -6.48 -5.48
CA LEU A 75 13.75 -6.33 -6.90
C LEU A 75 15.06 -7.05 -7.27
N PHE A 76 15.84 -7.48 -6.28
CA PHE A 76 17.15 -8.08 -6.48
C PHE A 76 17.17 -9.54 -6.00
N ASP A 77 17.79 -10.42 -6.82
CA ASP A 77 18.04 -11.81 -6.44
C ASP A 77 19.21 -11.90 -5.48
N GLU A 78 20.29 -11.15 -5.76
CA GLU A 78 21.45 -11.06 -4.90
C GLU A 78 21.77 -9.60 -4.57
N VAL A 79 22.15 -9.36 -3.33
CA VAL A 79 22.62 -8.06 -2.85
C VAL A 79 23.85 -8.28 -2.00
N SER A 80 24.98 -7.74 -2.42
CA SER A 80 26.17 -7.66 -1.58
C SER A 80 26.68 -6.22 -1.47
N VAL A 81 27.16 -5.88 -0.29
CA VAL A 81 27.79 -4.58 -0.01
C VAL A 81 29.14 -4.86 0.62
N GLU A 82 30.17 -4.58 -0.14
CA GLU A 82 31.57 -4.73 0.28
C GLU A 82 32.16 -3.34 0.52
N TYR A 83 33.11 -3.21 1.40
CA TYR A 83 33.80 -1.94 1.62
C TYR A 83 35.29 -2.15 1.87
N SER A 84 36.08 -1.14 1.47
CA SER A 84 37.50 -1.01 1.82
C SER A 84 37.67 0.29 2.59
N THR A 85 38.48 0.24 3.66
CA THR A 85 38.76 1.40 4.49
C THR A 85 40.18 1.85 4.34
N ARG A 86 40.41 3.16 4.44
CA ARG A 86 41.75 3.76 4.49
C ARG A 86 41.75 4.89 5.51
N LEU A 87 42.90 5.06 6.19
CA LEU A 87 43.08 6.15 7.14
C LEU A 87 43.08 7.48 6.36
N PHE A 88 42.28 8.43 6.79
CA PHE A 88 42.11 9.74 6.20
C PHE A 88 42.79 10.85 7.02
N ASP A 89 42.61 10.78 8.36
CA ASP A 89 43.17 11.73 9.30
C ASP A 89 43.73 10.98 10.50
N GLU A 90 45.05 10.99 10.67
CA GLU A 90 45.73 10.34 11.79
C GLU A 90 45.46 11.03 13.14
N GLN A 91 45.25 12.37 13.13
CA GLN A 91 45.00 13.10 14.38
C GLN A 91 43.59 12.88 14.91
N ALA A 92 42.62 12.72 13.98
CA ALA A 92 41.22 12.45 14.33
C ALA A 92 40.91 10.96 14.37
N ASP A 93 41.85 10.06 14.07
CA ASP A 93 41.66 8.62 13.89
C ASP A 93 40.43 8.32 13.01
N LEU A 94 40.34 9.08 11.87
CA LEU A 94 39.19 9.01 10.96
C LEU A 94 39.56 8.14 9.73
N TYR A 95 38.78 7.08 9.54
CA TYR A 95 38.80 6.22 8.36
C TYR A 95 37.73 6.62 7.35
N ILE A 96 38.08 6.61 6.08
CA ILE A 96 37.11 6.72 5.00
C ILE A 96 36.92 5.37 4.33
N ALA A 97 35.65 5.06 4.03
CA ALA A 97 35.23 3.81 3.40
C ALA A 97 34.74 4.05 1.97
N ASP A 98 35.31 3.28 1.03
CA ASP A 98 34.82 3.18 -0.34
C ASP A 98 33.98 1.90 -0.48
N LEU A 99 32.69 2.05 -0.81
CA LEU A 99 31.74 0.96 -0.91
C LEU A 99 31.59 0.46 -2.34
N THR A 100 31.47 -0.86 -2.49
CA THR A 100 31.03 -1.50 -3.73
C THR A 100 29.74 -2.26 -3.48
N VAL A 101 28.67 -1.81 -4.12
CA VAL A 101 27.32 -2.41 -4.04
C VAL A 101 27.10 -3.23 -5.30
N ARG A 102 26.94 -4.55 -5.15
CA ARG A 102 26.63 -5.47 -6.24
C ARG A 102 25.19 -5.88 -6.15
N LEU A 103 24.44 -5.73 -7.25
CA LEU A 103 23.02 -6.03 -7.35
C LEU A 103 22.82 -6.91 -8.59
N ASP A 104 22.01 -7.96 -8.42
CA ASP A 104 21.53 -8.80 -9.52
C ASP A 104 20.01 -8.69 -9.55
N ASP A 105 19.44 -8.16 -10.65
CA ASP A 105 18.01 -7.94 -10.79
C ASP A 105 17.27 -9.28 -10.79
N SER A 106 16.23 -9.39 -9.99
CA SER A 106 15.27 -10.48 -10.09
C SER A 106 14.40 -10.34 -11.34
N PHE A 107 13.74 -11.42 -11.74
CA PHE A 107 12.77 -11.32 -12.84
C PHE A 107 11.57 -10.48 -12.39
N HIS A 108 11.27 -9.41 -13.12
CA HIS A 108 10.36 -8.35 -12.69
C HIS A 108 9.07 -8.25 -13.52
N PHE A 109 8.99 -9.00 -14.65
CA PHE A 109 7.87 -8.94 -15.57
C PHE A 109 6.98 -10.17 -15.49
N ILE A 110 5.67 -9.99 -15.44
CA ILE A 110 4.70 -11.09 -15.44
C ILE A 110 3.47 -10.77 -16.27
N ILE A 111 2.98 -11.79 -16.98
CA ILE A 111 1.65 -11.82 -17.59
C ILE A 111 0.89 -12.97 -16.95
N MET A 112 -0.27 -12.70 -16.39
CA MET A 112 -1.05 -13.70 -15.69
C MET A 112 -2.54 -13.59 -15.99
N PRO A 113 -3.19 -14.69 -16.41
CA PRO A 113 -4.64 -14.77 -16.38
C PRO A 113 -5.11 -14.75 -14.92
N TYR A 114 -6.09 -13.92 -14.64
CA TYR A 114 -6.63 -13.70 -13.31
C TYR A 114 -8.15 -13.85 -13.35
N PRO A 115 -8.66 -15.08 -13.17
CA PRO A 115 -10.08 -15.27 -12.95
C PRO A 115 -10.43 -14.85 -11.52
N LYS A 116 -11.36 -13.93 -11.38
CA LYS A 116 -11.98 -13.59 -10.10
C LYS A 116 -13.46 -13.93 -10.20
N TYR A 117 -13.94 -14.73 -9.29
CA TYR A 117 -15.37 -14.95 -9.10
C TYR A 117 -15.79 -14.39 -7.75
N ASP A 118 -16.79 -13.55 -7.78
CA ASP A 118 -17.45 -13.05 -6.59
C ASP A 118 -18.96 -13.25 -6.78
N SER A 119 -19.58 -13.84 -5.80
CA SER A 119 -21.03 -14.13 -5.86
C SER A 119 -21.91 -12.87 -5.94
N ASN A 120 -21.36 -11.69 -5.63
CA ASN A 120 -22.08 -10.41 -5.70
C ASN A 120 -21.76 -9.64 -7.00
N SER A 121 -20.52 -9.70 -7.48
CA SER A 121 -20.07 -8.93 -8.66
C SER A 121 -19.94 -9.79 -9.92
N GLY A 122 -20.16 -11.11 -9.83
CA GLY A 122 -20.10 -12.02 -10.96
C GLY A 122 -18.70 -12.53 -11.30
N LEU A 123 -18.52 -13.00 -12.52
CA LEU A 123 -17.26 -13.52 -13.05
C LEU A 123 -16.45 -12.39 -13.71
N THR A 124 -15.28 -12.15 -13.23
CA THR A 124 -14.30 -11.26 -13.85
C THR A 124 -13.14 -12.09 -14.38
N LEU A 125 -12.87 -12.03 -15.66
CA LEU A 125 -11.65 -12.54 -16.27
C LEU A 125 -10.74 -11.35 -16.55
N LYS A 126 -9.53 -11.38 -16.00
CA LYS A 126 -8.51 -10.36 -16.24
C LYS A 126 -7.26 -11.01 -16.82
N LEU A 127 -6.64 -10.36 -17.75
CA LEU A 127 -5.24 -10.60 -18.09
C LEU A 127 -4.44 -9.48 -17.48
N LYS A 128 -3.65 -9.80 -16.44
CA LYS A 128 -2.79 -8.83 -15.77
C LYS A 128 -1.38 -8.94 -16.30
N LEU A 129 -0.84 -7.79 -16.66
CA LEU A 129 0.56 -7.59 -16.94
C LEU A 129 1.12 -6.68 -15.85
N LYS A 130 2.19 -7.09 -15.20
CA LYS A 130 2.89 -6.30 -14.19
C LYS A 130 4.39 -6.34 -14.45
N ASP A 131 5.00 -5.17 -14.45
CA ASP A 131 6.43 -4.98 -14.42
C ASP A 131 6.78 -4.22 -13.13
N THR A 132 7.55 -4.83 -12.23
CA THR A 132 7.89 -4.22 -10.94
C THR A 132 9.15 -3.37 -11.00
N ASN A 133 9.79 -3.31 -12.18
CA ASN A 133 10.98 -2.50 -12.40
C ASN A 133 10.95 -1.84 -13.78
N PHE A 134 9.86 -1.17 -14.09
CA PHE A 134 9.58 -0.61 -15.41
C PHE A 134 10.70 0.34 -15.87
N PHE A 135 11.32 -0.01 -17.01
CA PHE A 135 12.50 0.68 -17.55
C PHE A 135 13.68 0.83 -16.55
N GLY A 136 13.81 -0.06 -15.57
CA GLY A 136 14.86 0.01 -14.55
C GLY A 136 14.69 1.15 -13.55
N THR A 137 13.47 1.62 -13.35
CA THR A 137 13.15 2.77 -12.49
C THR A 137 12.73 2.38 -11.07
N MET A 138 12.76 1.08 -10.73
CA MET A 138 12.26 0.54 -9.46
C MET A 138 10.79 0.94 -9.17
N LYS A 139 10.05 1.34 -10.22
CA LYS A 139 8.62 1.66 -10.16
C LYS A 139 7.82 0.60 -10.91
N ASP A 140 6.61 0.37 -10.43
CA ASP A 140 5.69 -0.58 -11.02
C ASP A 140 5.03 0.01 -12.28
N MET A 141 4.86 -0.83 -13.31
CA MET A 141 3.89 -0.64 -14.37
C MET A 141 2.86 -1.76 -14.28
N SER A 142 1.60 -1.45 -14.41
CA SER A 142 0.52 -2.43 -14.49
C SER A 142 -0.35 -2.16 -15.70
N ALA A 143 -0.70 -3.24 -16.42
CA ALA A 143 -1.71 -3.20 -17.46
C ALA A 143 -2.69 -4.36 -17.24
N ASP A 144 -3.98 -4.07 -17.30
CA ASP A 144 -5.05 -5.06 -17.13
C ASP A 144 -5.97 -5.03 -18.34
N ILE A 145 -6.25 -6.20 -18.91
CA ILE A 145 -7.38 -6.39 -19.84
C ILE A 145 -8.47 -7.08 -19.02
N ASN A 146 -9.65 -6.47 -18.96
CA ASN A 146 -10.75 -6.92 -18.13
C ASN A 146 -11.90 -7.40 -18.99
N PHE A 147 -12.51 -8.49 -18.57
CA PHE A 147 -13.78 -8.98 -19.06
C PHE A 147 -14.65 -9.30 -17.86
N LEU A 148 -15.67 -8.50 -17.63
CA LEU A 148 -16.58 -8.64 -16.49
C LEU A 148 -17.96 -9.05 -17.00
N VAL A 149 -18.49 -10.13 -16.47
CA VAL A 149 -19.88 -10.52 -16.63
C VAL A 149 -20.59 -10.19 -15.32
N LYS A 150 -21.35 -9.09 -15.30
CA LYS A 150 -22.19 -8.73 -14.18
C LYS A 150 -23.41 -9.64 -14.14
N ARG A 151 -23.82 -10.07 -12.97
CA ARG A 151 -25.09 -10.72 -12.75
C ARG A 151 -26.07 -9.63 -12.30
N ASP A 152 -27.23 -9.55 -12.96
CA ASP A 152 -28.29 -8.63 -12.52
C ASP A 152 -28.85 -9.08 -11.16
N GLU A 153 -28.95 -8.14 -10.22
CA GLU A 153 -29.34 -8.44 -8.83
C GLU A 153 -30.83 -8.75 -8.64
N ASP A 154 -31.66 -8.47 -9.66
CA ASP A 154 -33.13 -8.55 -9.52
C ASP A 154 -33.74 -9.92 -9.94
N ASP A 155 -32.94 -10.82 -10.49
CA ASP A 155 -33.50 -12.08 -11.02
C ASP A 155 -33.35 -13.24 -10.04
N THR A 156 -34.40 -13.47 -9.23
CA THR A 156 -34.56 -14.67 -8.38
C THR A 156 -34.96 -15.90 -9.20
N GLU A 157 -35.28 -15.77 -10.49
CA GLU A 157 -35.64 -16.87 -11.38
C GLU A 157 -34.67 -16.99 -12.57
N MET A 158 -34.00 -18.13 -12.68
CA MET A 158 -33.02 -18.52 -13.71
C MET A 158 -33.57 -18.54 -15.16
N LYS A 159 -34.49 -17.72 -15.58
CA LYS A 159 -35.18 -17.88 -16.87
C LYS A 159 -34.71 -17.04 -18.03
N HIS A 160 -33.92 -15.98 -17.80
CA HIS A 160 -33.40 -15.15 -18.91
C HIS A 160 -31.89 -14.80 -18.73
N VAL A 161 -31.06 -15.84 -18.79
CA VAL A 161 -29.62 -15.73 -18.50
C VAL A 161 -28.80 -14.95 -19.54
N VAL A 162 -29.35 -14.61 -20.70
CA VAL A 162 -28.57 -14.03 -21.82
C VAL A 162 -28.94 -12.58 -22.12
N ASP A 163 -30.15 -12.12 -21.85
CA ASP A 163 -30.58 -10.77 -22.25
C ASP A 163 -30.28 -9.66 -21.19
N ASP A 164 -30.06 -10.03 -19.94
CA ASP A 164 -29.81 -9.08 -18.83
C ASP A 164 -28.39 -9.17 -18.23
N MET A 165 -27.47 -9.93 -18.80
CA MET A 165 -26.08 -9.97 -18.38
C MET A 165 -25.32 -8.77 -18.95
N GLY A 166 -25.06 -7.77 -18.11
CA GLY A 166 -24.14 -6.68 -18.47
C GLY A 166 -22.72 -7.22 -18.66
N ILE A 167 -22.26 -7.26 -19.92
CA ILE A 167 -20.87 -7.61 -20.24
C ILE A 167 -20.09 -6.33 -20.41
N THR A 168 -19.06 -6.15 -19.56
CA THR A 168 -18.13 -5.02 -19.65
C THR A 168 -16.74 -5.51 -20.02
N MET A 169 -16.15 -4.90 -21.04
CA MET A 169 -14.76 -5.11 -21.45
C MET A 169 -13.97 -3.85 -21.17
N GLY A 170 -12.75 -3.99 -20.65
CA GLY A 170 -11.94 -2.80 -20.35
C GLY A 170 -10.45 -3.07 -20.41
N VAL A 171 -9.69 -1.99 -20.54
CA VAL A 171 -8.23 -1.97 -20.47
C VAL A 171 -7.82 -0.87 -19.50
N ASN A 172 -6.94 -1.20 -18.56
CA ASN A 172 -6.32 -0.24 -17.67
C ASN A 172 -4.81 -0.29 -17.85
N LEU A 173 -4.17 0.85 -17.77
CA LEU A 173 -2.71 1.01 -17.80
C LEU A 173 -2.31 2.04 -16.78
N ALA A 174 -1.37 1.71 -15.88
CA ALA A 174 -0.80 2.66 -14.94
C ALA A 174 0.71 2.50 -14.87
N PHE A 175 1.45 3.61 -14.87
CA PHE A 175 2.90 3.62 -14.73
C PHE A 175 3.41 4.97 -14.26
N ASP A 176 4.55 4.95 -13.57
CA ASP A 176 5.26 6.13 -13.10
C ASP A 176 6.67 6.17 -13.69
N ILE A 177 7.08 7.35 -14.15
CA ILE A 177 8.40 7.58 -14.72
C ILE A 177 9.14 8.63 -13.88
N PRO A 178 10.08 8.23 -13.02
CA PRO A 178 10.95 9.17 -12.33
C PRO A 178 11.98 9.76 -13.30
N PHE A 179 12.21 11.06 -13.19
CA PHE A 179 13.22 11.77 -13.97
C PHE A 179 13.82 12.92 -13.15
N ARG A 180 14.91 13.48 -13.64
CA ARG A 180 15.53 14.67 -13.04
C ARG A 180 15.28 15.87 -13.93
N LEU A 181 14.79 16.96 -13.36
CA LEU A 181 14.69 18.26 -14.00
C LEU A 181 15.66 19.21 -13.29
N ALA A 182 16.80 19.45 -13.90
CA ALA A 182 17.94 20.14 -13.26
C ALA A 182 18.34 19.41 -11.94
N ASN A 183 18.19 20.08 -10.80
CA ASN A 183 18.52 19.51 -9.47
C ASN A 183 17.29 18.97 -8.74
N LEU A 184 16.13 18.95 -9.39
CA LEU A 184 14.87 18.47 -8.79
C LEU A 184 14.63 17.02 -9.17
N ASN A 185 14.18 16.24 -8.22
CA ASN A 185 13.63 14.92 -8.49
C ASN A 185 12.16 15.10 -8.86
N ALA A 186 11.76 14.54 -9.98
CA ALA A 186 10.42 14.60 -10.49
C ALA A 186 9.91 13.20 -10.85
N THR A 187 8.61 12.99 -10.76
CA THR A 187 7.95 11.76 -11.22
C THR A 187 6.76 12.15 -12.08
N TRP A 188 6.69 11.57 -13.25
CA TRP A 188 5.51 11.66 -14.11
C TRP A 188 4.64 10.45 -13.85
N THR A 189 3.45 10.67 -13.30
CA THR A 189 2.47 9.63 -12.96
C THR A 189 1.37 9.54 -14.00
N ASN A 190 0.96 8.34 -14.36
CA ASN A 190 0.00 8.10 -15.42
C ASN A 190 -0.95 6.96 -15.08
N SER A 191 -2.24 7.17 -15.33
CA SER A 191 -3.29 6.16 -15.21
C SER A 191 -4.30 6.33 -16.35
N TYR A 192 -4.56 5.27 -17.09
CA TYR A 192 -5.50 5.25 -18.20
C TYR A 192 -6.40 4.03 -18.07
N GLY A 193 -7.70 4.25 -18.00
CA GLY A 193 -8.73 3.23 -18.01
C GLY A 193 -9.72 3.53 -19.14
N ILE A 194 -10.11 2.50 -19.89
CA ILE A 194 -11.22 2.55 -20.82
C ILE A 194 -12.03 1.27 -20.66
N SER A 195 -13.33 1.39 -20.60
CA SER A 195 -14.25 0.25 -20.55
C SER A 195 -15.46 0.46 -21.43
N TYR A 196 -16.01 -0.63 -21.92
CA TYR A 196 -17.21 -0.63 -22.71
C TYR A 196 -18.18 -1.71 -22.22
N THR A 197 -19.36 -1.29 -21.87
CA THR A 197 -20.46 -2.19 -21.49
C THR A 197 -21.36 -2.41 -22.70
N ILE A 198 -21.63 -3.67 -23.04
CA ILE A 198 -22.48 -4.01 -24.19
C ILE A 198 -23.88 -3.43 -23.93
N GLY A 199 -24.41 -2.74 -24.95
CA GLY A 199 -25.68 -2.03 -24.87
C GLY A 199 -25.56 -0.54 -24.56
N HIS A 200 -24.41 -0.05 -24.09
CA HIS A 200 -24.17 1.38 -23.95
C HIS A 200 -23.80 2.03 -25.29
N SER A 201 -24.15 3.29 -25.47
CA SER A 201 -23.90 4.02 -26.73
C SER A 201 -22.43 4.36 -26.95
N SER A 202 -21.60 4.34 -25.93
CA SER A 202 -20.21 4.76 -25.97
C SER A 202 -19.41 4.21 -24.78
N PRO A 203 -18.06 4.16 -24.87
CA PRO A 203 -17.22 3.69 -23.77
C PRO A 203 -17.17 4.69 -22.60
N GLU A 204 -16.88 4.18 -21.42
CA GLU A 204 -16.44 4.92 -20.25
C GLU A 204 -14.92 5.01 -20.24
N TRP A 205 -14.38 6.06 -19.64
CA TRP A 205 -12.95 6.19 -19.41
C TRP A 205 -12.65 6.94 -18.11
N ASP A 206 -11.54 6.58 -17.53
CA ASP A 206 -10.94 7.27 -16.39
C ASP A 206 -9.44 7.42 -16.66
N THR A 207 -9.01 8.63 -16.95
CA THR A 207 -7.63 8.93 -17.29
C THR A 207 -7.09 10.01 -16.38
N ALA A 208 -5.87 9.84 -15.93
CA ALA A 208 -5.17 10.85 -15.16
C ALA A 208 -3.69 10.90 -15.53
N THR A 209 -3.14 12.09 -15.54
CA THR A 209 -1.70 12.33 -15.65
C THR A 209 -1.27 13.35 -14.59
N GLY A 210 -0.10 13.18 -14.01
CA GLY A 210 0.37 14.03 -12.94
C GLY A 210 1.87 14.24 -12.95
N LEU A 211 2.31 15.24 -12.21
CA LEU A 211 3.72 15.56 -11.97
C LEU A 211 3.94 15.78 -10.49
N ASP A 212 4.87 15.03 -9.94
CA ASP A 212 5.34 15.19 -8.58
C ASP A 212 6.76 15.74 -8.58
N PHE A 213 7.04 16.73 -7.74
CA PHE A 213 8.34 17.35 -7.60
C PHE A 213 8.75 17.37 -6.14
N SER A 214 10.01 17.06 -5.86
CA SER A 214 10.58 17.17 -4.52
C SER A 214 11.80 18.09 -4.53
N VAL A 215 11.71 19.16 -3.74
CA VAL A 215 12.76 20.16 -3.55
C VAL A 215 13.38 19.93 -2.19
N PRO A 216 14.63 19.45 -2.09
CA PRO A 216 15.29 19.28 -0.80
C PRO A 216 15.59 20.65 -0.18
N LEU A 217 15.09 20.90 1.04
CA LEU A 217 15.36 22.11 1.82
C LEU A 217 16.47 21.91 2.84
N GLY A 218 17.02 20.70 2.93
CA GLY A 218 18.09 20.30 3.85
C GLY A 218 18.16 18.79 4.00
N HIS A 219 18.92 18.32 5.01
CA HIS A 219 19.10 16.87 5.23
C HIS A 219 17.87 16.16 5.81
N ARG A 220 16.90 16.91 6.36
CA ARG A 220 15.75 16.35 7.08
C ARG A 220 14.40 16.81 6.55
N THR A 221 14.39 17.65 5.52
CA THR A 221 13.17 18.31 5.06
C THR A 221 13.21 18.48 3.56
N SER A 222 12.08 18.23 2.89
CA SER A 222 11.82 18.59 1.51
C SER A 222 10.52 19.38 1.40
N LEU A 223 10.35 20.06 0.30
CA LEU A 223 9.07 20.64 -0.10
C LEU A 223 8.60 19.88 -1.33
N ASP A 224 7.47 19.20 -1.21
CA ASP A 224 6.96 18.36 -2.25
C ASP A 224 5.70 18.98 -2.85
N PHE A 225 5.65 18.98 -4.17
CA PHE A 225 4.52 19.45 -4.97
C PHE A 225 3.97 18.30 -5.77
N SER A 226 2.66 18.13 -5.79
CA SER A 226 1.96 17.17 -6.63
C SER A 226 0.86 17.89 -7.38
N PHE A 227 0.77 17.65 -8.68
CA PHE A 227 -0.32 18.12 -9.53
C PHE A 227 -0.82 16.97 -10.38
N THR A 228 -2.13 16.76 -10.44
CA THR A 228 -2.77 15.73 -11.26
C THR A 228 -3.95 16.30 -12.00
N GLN A 229 -4.00 16.02 -13.30
CA GLN A 229 -5.14 16.30 -14.17
C GLN A 229 -5.83 14.99 -14.50
N GLY A 230 -7.13 14.91 -14.24
CA GLY A 230 -7.99 13.79 -14.60
C GLY A 230 -8.99 14.17 -15.69
N PHE A 231 -9.40 13.18 -16.47
CA PHE A 231 -10.46 13.28 -17.45
C PHE A 231 -11.28 11.99 -17.41
N THR A 232 -12.52 12.10 -16.97
CA THR A 232 -13.38 10.96 -16.68
C THR A 232 -14.68 11.06 -17.47
N ARG A 233 -15.14 9.93 -17.96
CA ARG A 233 -16.49 9.70 -18.44
C ARG A 233 -17.07 8.50 -17.73
N ASP A 234 -18.19 8.71 -17.02
CA ASP A 234 -18.86 7.71 -16.23
C ASP A 234 -20.37 7.77 -16.50
N PHE A 235 -20.97 6.65 -16.92
CA PHE A 235 -22.41 6.62 -17.19
C PHE A 235 -23.29 6.78 -15.95
N ASP A 236 -22.82 6.38 -14.79
CA ASP A 236 -23.53 6.62 -13.54
C ASP A 236 -23.68 8.11 -13.28
N TYR A 237 -22.76 8.90 -13.81
CA TYR A 237 -22.78 10.35 -13.72
C TYR A 237 -23.89 11.00 -14.58
N LYS A 238 -24.32 10.35 -15.65
CA LYS A 238 -25.36 10.81 -16.55
C LYS A 238 -26.69 11.12 -15.85
N LYS A 239 -27.00 10.43 -14.76
CA LYS A 239 -28.19 10.74 -13.94
C LYS A 239 -28.18 12.16 -13.35
N TYR A 240 -27.05 12.86 -13.41
CA TYR A 240 -26.84 14.23 -12.97
C TYR A 240 -26.69 15.23 -14.13
N ASP A 241 -27.17 14.85 -15.33
CA ASP A 241 -27.13 15.59 -16.59
C ASP A 241 -25.76 15.70 -17.27
N ASP A 242 -24.71 15.12 -16.68
CA ASP A 242 -23.37 15.09 -17.21
C ASP A 242 -22.74 13.71 -17.09
N ASP A 243 -22.03 13.30 -18.14
CA ASP A 243 -21.29 12.03 -18.18
C ASP A 243 -19.77 12.23 -18.35
N ILE A 244 -19.33 13.49 -18.49
CA ILE A 244 -17.92 13.86 -18.68
C ILE A 244 -17.54 14.95 -17.71
N TYR A 245 -16.42 14.76 -17.01
CA TYR A 245 -15.87 15.79 -16.14
C TYR A 245 -14.33 15.73 -16.07
N PHE A 246 -13.75 16.85 -15.69
CA PHE A 246 -12.32 17.01 -15.44
C PHE A 246 -12.06 17.12 -13.94
N THR A 247 -10.88 16.66 -13.52
CA THR A 247 -10.43 16.75 -12.14
C THR A 247 -9.05 17.36 -12.10
N GLU A 248 -8.87 18.42 -11.32
CA GLU A 248 -7.57 18.98 -11.00
C GLU A 248 -7.29 18.80 -9.52
N LYS A 249 -6.14 18.18 -9.20
CA LYS A 249 -5.69 18.00 -7.84
C LYS A 249 -4.33 18.65 -7.68
N GLY A 250 -4.21 19.54 -6.72
CA GLY A 250 -2.93 20.12 -6.31
C GLY A 250 -2.66 19.82 -4.84
N LYS A 251 -1.43 19.49 -4.51
CA LYS A 251 -0.99 19.27 -3.12
C LYS A 251 0.40 19.82 -2.92
N ILE A 252 0.59 20.50 -1.78
CA ILE A 252 1.90 20.93 -1.29
C ILE A 252 2.08 20.30 0.07
N SER A 253 3.21 19.63 0.28
CA SER A 253 3.54 18.99 1.54
C SER A 253 4.98 19.27 1.95
N LEU A 254 5.23 19.24 3.26
CA LEU A 254 6.53 19.50 3.87
C LEU A 254 6.94 18.30 4.74
N PRO A 255 7.47 17.22 4.14
CA PRO A 255 8.01 16.10 4.91
C PRO A 255 9.20 16.53 5.77
N ILE A 256 9.12 16.25 7.07
CA ILE A 256 10.14 16.57 8.07
C ILE A 256 10.50 15.29 8.82
N VAL A 257 11.76 14.90 8.76
CA VAL A 257 12.30 13.82 9.57
C VAL A 257 12.54 14.36 11.00
N LEU A 258 11.61 14.08 11.91
CA LEU A 258 11.70 14.53 13.31
C LEU A 258 12.84 13.85 14.04
N GLN A 259 12.94 12.53 13.89
CA GLN A 259 13.95 11.72 14.56
C GLN A 259 14.32 10.52 13.69
N ARG A 260 15.58 10.19 13.64
CA ARG A 260 16.09 8.91 13.16
C ARG A 260 16.36 8.02 14.35
N ILE A 261 15.71 6.87 14.40
CA ILE A 261 15.90 5.89 15.47
C ILE A 261 16.78 4.79 14.88
N GLU A 262 17.93 4.59 15.49
CA GLU A 262 18.90 3.58 15.08
C GLU A 262 18.24 2.20 14.97
N ASN A 263 18.45 1.52 13.87
CA ASN A 263 17.87 0.20 13.51
C ASN A 263 16.34 0.14 13.41
N TRP A 264 15.65 1.27 13.55
CA TRP A 264 14.19 1.34 13.46
C TRP A 264 13.70 2.09 12.22
N GLY A 265 14.37 3.16 11.82
CA GLY A 265 13.98 4.04 10.72
C GLY A 265 13.78 5.48 11.16
N SER A 266 12.93 6.22 10.47
CA SER A 266 12.60 7.60 10.80
C SER A 266 11.20 7.71 11.43
N VAL A 267 11.04 8.75 12.22
CA VAL A 267 9.73 9.29 12.60
C VAL A 267 9.53 10.55 11.79
N ASP A 268 8.54 10.52 10.92
CA ASP A 268 8.29 11.56 9.94
C ASP A 268 7.01 12.31 10.27
N TYR A 269 7.05 13.63 10.09
CA TYR A 269 5.91 14.53 10.20
C TYR A 269 5.72 15.24 8.88
N THR A 270 4.54 15.15 8.30
CA THR A 270 4.24 15.73 6.99
C THR A 270 2.96 16.55 7.06
N PRO A 271 3.04 17.87 7.32
CA PRO A 271 1.93 18.78 7.10
C PRO A 271 1.72 18.99 5.61
N TYR A 272 0.47 19.22 5.21
CA TYR A 272 0.13 19.47 3.82
C TYR A 272 -1.11 20.36 3.67
N ILE A 273 -1.20 20.99 2.50
CA ILE A 273 -2.40 21.62 1.97
C ILE A 273 -2.70 21.00 0.62
N SER A 274 -3.98 20.86 0.28
CA SER A 274 -4.39 20.38 -1.03
C SER A 274 -5.68 21.03 -1.49
N ALA A 275 -5.84 21.10 -2.81
CA ALA A 275 -7.06 21.53 -3.46
C ALA A 275 -7.47 20.51 -4.51
N THR A 276 -8.76 20.21 -4.59
CA THR A 276 -9.36 19.42 -5.66
C THR A 276 -10.48 20.20 -6.29
N HIS A 277 -10.47 20.26 -7.61
CA HIS A 277 -11.49 20.93 -8.40
C HIS A 277 -12.07 19.98 -9.43
N TYR A 278 -13.39 19.87 -9.46
CA TYR A 278 -14.12 19.12 -10.48
C TYR A 278 -14.88 20.13 -11.35
N TRP A 279 -14.82 19.95 -12.65
CA TRP A 279 -15.53 20.80 -13.59
C TRP A 279 -15.83 20.04 -14.89
N ASP A 280 -16.79 20.51 -15.65
CA ASP A 280 -17.17 20.05 -16.96
C ASP A 280 -17.26 21.22 -17.95
N LEU A 281 -17.69 20.97 -19.16
CA LEU A 281 -17.85 22.02 -20.17
C LEU A 281 -18.97 23.02 -19.85
N ASN A 282 -19.88 22.66 -18.94
CA ASN A 282 -20.98 23.48 -18.47
C ASN A 282 -20.69 24.14 -17.12
N GLY A 283 -19.55 23.84 -16.49
CA GLY A 283 -19.10 24.40 -15.22
C GLY A 283 -18.96 23.36 -14.12
N ILE A 284 -19.40 23.68 -12.90
CA ILE A 284 -19.35 22.81 -11.74
C ILE A 284 -20.70 22.11 -11.59
N ASN A 285 -20.69 20.76 -11.57
CA ASN A 285 -21.89 19.99 -11.34
C ASN A 285 -22.37 20.13 -9.88
N THR A 286 -23.59 20.63 -9.71
CA THR A 286 -24.19 20.86 -8.38
C THR A 286 -25.04 19.69 -7.88
N LEU A 287 -25.33 18.71 -8.73
CA LEU A 287 -26.24 17.61 -8.42
C LEU A 287 -25.53 16.42 -7.77
N ASN A 288 -24.24 16.25 -8.04
CA ASN A 288 -23.44 15.19 -7.43
C ASN A 288 -22.61 15.72 -6.25
N GLU A 289 -23.01 15.38 -5.03
CA GLU A 289 -22.30 15.82 -3.81
C GLU A 289 -20.85 15.33 -3.74
N ASP A 290 -20.53 14.17 -4.35
CA ASP A 290 -19.18 13.61 -4.34
C ASP A 290 -18.21 14.42 -5.22
N LEU A 291 -18.74 15.15 -6.22
CA LEU A 291 -18.02 16.03 -7.13
C LEU A 291 -18.15 17.51 -6.76
N ALA A 292 -18.80 17.82 -5.63
CA ALA A 292 -18.91 19.20 -5.15
C ALA A 292 -17.53 19.85 -4.99
N SER A 293 -17.37 21.06 -5.50
CA SER A 293 -16.07 21.68 -5.82
C SER A 293 -16.07 23.18 -5.60
N PRO A 294 -14.92 23.85 -5.35
CA PRO A 294 -13.64 23.22 -5.00
C PRO A 294 -13.62 22.63 -3.59
N GLN A 295 -12.77 21.64 -3.38
CA GLN A 295 -12.49 21.04 -2.08
C GLN A 295 -11.10 21.50 -1.63
N LEU A 296 -11.03 22.17 -0.50
CA LEU A 296 -9.78 22.67 0.08
C LEU A 296 -9.46 21.88 1.34
N ALA A 297 -8.28 21.32 1.44
CA ALA A 297 -7.89 20.56 2.61
C ALA A 297 -6.59 21.05 3.22
N ILE A 298 -6.55 21.03 4.56
CA ILE A 298 -5.34 21.12 5.35
C ILE A 298 -5.22 19.87 6.21
N GLY A 299 -4.03 19.30 6.30
CA GLY A 299 -3.83 18.11 7.09
C GLY A 299 -2.39 17.90 7.51
N GLN A 300 -2.21 16.84 8.30
CA GLN A 300 -0.90 16.41 8.78
C GLN A 300 -0.88 14.90 8.94
N THR A 301 0.28 14.32 8.67
CA THR A 301 0.55 12.90 8.85
C THR A 301 1.77 12.71 9.74
N PHE A 302 1.67 11.85 10.74
CA PHE A 302 2.81 11.30 11.48
C PHE A 302 2.97 9.85 11.06
N SER A 303 4.18 9.45 10.71
CA SER A 303 4.46 8.08 10.31
C SER A 303 5.81 7.60 10.78
N THR A 304 5.90 6.31 11.02
CA THR A 304 7.15 5.58 11.21
C THR A 304 6.96 4.18 10.68
N SER A 305 7.93 3.67 9.93
CA SER A 305 7.81 2.35 9.33
C SER A 305 9.16 1.68 9.23
N ARG A 306 9.22 0.45 9.69
CA ARG A 306 10.31 -0.45 9.38
C ARG A 306 9.79 -1.88 9.29
N ILE A 307 9.69 -2.39 8.08
CA ILE A 307 9.28 -3.75 7.79
C ILE A 307 10.39 -4.42 7.00
N ASN A 308 10.98 -5.46 7.58
CA ASN A 308 12.04 -6.24 6.97
C ASN A 308 11.51 -7.57 6.48
N TRP A 309 11.91 -7.98 5.28
CA TRP A 309 11.68 -9.31 4.76
C TRP A 309 12.80 -10.26 5.18
N LYS A 310 12.43 -11.39 5.75
CA LYS A 310 13.34 -12.47 6.10
C LYS A 310 12.69 -13.80 5.76
N ASN A 311 13.27 -14.55 4.79
CA ASN A 311 12.75 -15.85 4.36
C ASN A 311 11.24 -15.83 4.06
N ASN A 312 10.78 -14.89 3.24
CA ASN A 312 9.38 -14.67 2.87
C ASN A 312 8.41 -14.40 4.03
N LEU A 313 8.91 -14.14 5.23
CA LEU A 313 8.16 -13.62 6.35
C LEU A 313 8.56 -12.17 6.61
N ARG A 314 7.60 -11.37 7.04
CA ARG A 314 7.84 -9.98 7.44
C ARG A 314 8.12 -9.89 8.93
N THR A 315 8.94 -8.93 9.32
CA THR A 315 9.21 -8.60 10.72
C THR A 315 9.36 -7.09 10.84
N GLY A 316 8.72 -6.51 11.85
CA GLY A 316 8.75 -5.07 12.08
C GLY A 316 7.37 -4.48 12.27
N LEU A 317 7.28 -3.17 12.23
CA LEU A 317 6.01 -2.47 12.35
C LEU A 317 5.97 -1.20 11.49
N SER A 318 4.75 -0.74 11.21
CA SER A 318 4.46 0.53 10.58
C SER A 318 3.32 1.19 11.33
N ILE A 319 3.46 2.47 11.63
CA ILE A 319 2.43 3.28 12.28
C ILE A 319 2.24 4.52 11.42
N SER A 320 1.00 4.86 11.11
CA SER A 320 0.64 6.10 10.44
C SER A 320 -0.60 6.69 11.07
N THR A 321 -0.58 7.99 11.34
CA THR A 321 -1.77 8.73 11.77
C THR A 321 -1.93 9.95 10.90
N THR A 322 -3.16 10.18 10.42
CA THR A 322 -3.48 11.33 9.57
C THR A 322 -4.65 12.09 10.15
N GLN A 323 -4.52 13.39 10.24
CA GLN A 323 -5.60 14.32 10.56
C GLN A 323 -5.77 15.28 9.41
N SER A 324 -7.00 15.46 8.94
CA SER A 324 -7.32 16.38 7.86
C SER A 324 -8.63 17.11 8.11
N PHE A 325 -8.72 18.32 7.57
CA PHE A 325 -9.91 19.15 7.53
C PHE A 325 -10.14 19.54 6.09
N THR A 326 -11.18 19.01 5.48
CA THR A 326 -11.55 19.33 4.09
C THR A 326 -12.77 20.24 4.11
N TYR A 327 -12.69 21.38 3.46
CA TYR A 327 -13.79 22.30 3.26
C TYR A 327 -14.26 22.22 1.80
N ILE A 328 -15.53 21.87 1.62
CA ILE A 328 -16.19 21.80 0.32
C ILE A 328 -16.92 23.13 0.12
N VAL A 329 -16.39 23.96 -0.75
CA VAL A 329 -16.86 25.35 -0.90
C VAL A 329 -18.30 25.42 -1.39
N GLN A 330 -18.66 24.59 -2.39
CA GLN A 330 -19.98 24.58 -2.99
C GLN A 330 -21.10 24.26 -2.00
N ASN A 331 -20.84 23.34 -1.07
CA ASN A 331 -21.82 22.84 -0.09
C ASN A 331 -21.65 23.48 1.29
N GLU A 332 -20.69 24.41 1.46
CA GLU A 332 -20.32 25.00 2.74
C GLU A 332 -20.06 23.95 3.83
N LYS A 333 -19.52 22.78 3.44
CA LYS A 333 -19.43 21.61 4.29
C LYS A 333 -17.99 21.36 4.75
N LEU A 334 -17.76 21.36 6.05
CA LEU A 334 -16.48 20.99 6.64
C LEU A 334 -16.49 19.50 6.98
N GLN A 335 -15.47 18.77 6.53
CA GLN A 335 -15.27 17.34 6.78
C GLN A 335 -13.97 17.11 7.55
N PRO A 336 -13.98 17.17 8.89
CA PRO A 336 -12.87 16.71 9.71
C PRO A 336 -12.73 15.19 9.61
N LYS A 337 -11.52 14.70 9.42
CA LYS A 337 -11.19 13.27 9.42
C LYS A 337 -9.94 13.03 10.28
N PHE A 338 -10.00 12.01 11.10
CA PHE A 338 -8.86 11.40 11.76
C PHE A 338 -8.76 9.94 11.36
N SER A 339 -7.56 9.47 11.02
CA SER A 339 -7.30 8.06 10.78
C SER A 339 -5.97 7.63 11.40
N ALA A 340 -5.91 6.38 11.83
CA ALA A 340 -4.71 5.74 12.36
C ALA A 340 -4.61 4.32 11.81
N GLU A 341 -3.43 3.93 11.34
CA GLU A 341 -3.12 2.58 10.88
C GLU A 341 -1.89 2.06 11.60
N PHE A 342 -1.99 0.85 12.10
CA PHE A 342 -0.90 0.11 12.74
C PHE A 342 -0.75 -1.23 12.05
N LYS A 343 0.42 -1.49 11.47
CA LYS A 343 0.78 -2.79 10.90
C LYS A 343 1.92 -3.39 11.70
N GLY A 344 1.73 -4.62 12.18
CA GLY A 344 2.72 -5.35 12.96
C GLY A 344 3.02 -6.72 12.38
N PHE A 345 4.30 -7.06 12.31
CA PHE A 345 4.75 -8.33 11.72
C PHE A 345 5.81 -8.99 12.60
N LYS A 346 5.71 -10.30 12.79
CA LYS A 346 6.72 -11.07 13.49
C LYS A 346 6.84 -12.47 12.89
N GLY A 347 8.04 -12.82 12.43
CA GLY A 347 8.39 -14.16 11.99
C GLY A 347 9.05 -14.98 13.10
N PHE A 348 8.65 -16.25 13.23
CA PHE A 348 9.17 -17.23 14.18
C PHE A 348 9.57 -18.51 13.43
N GLY A 349 10.68 -18.47 12.70
CA GLY A 349 11.14 -19.61 11.90
C GLY A 349 10.21 -19.91 10.72
N ARG A 350 9.29 -20.87 10.86
CA ARG A 350 8.34 -21.26 9.80
C ARG A 350 6.96 -20.60 9.94
N ILE A 351 6.70 -19.93 11.04
CA ILE A 351 5.39 -19.34 11.36
C ILE A 351 5.56 -17.84 11.46
N GLY A 352 4.57 -17.09 11.01
CA GLY A 352 4.50 -15.65 11.18
C GLY A 352 3.20 -15.23 11.85
N ILE A 353 3.19 -14.01 12.35
CA ILE A 353 2.00 -13.27 12.75
C ILE A 353 2.07 -11.95 12.01
N ALA A 354 0.98 -11.59 11.35
CA ALA A 354 0.80 -10.29 10.73
C ALA A 354 -0.52 -9.69 11.22
N SER A 355 -0.50 -8.41 11.53
CA SER A 355 -1.68 -7.66 11.98
C SER A 355 -1.75 -6.34 11.24
N ASP A 356 -2.98 -5.94 10.86
CA ASP A 356 -3.31 -4.59 10.42
C ASP A 356 -4.50 -4.09 11.24
N LEU A 357 -4.33 -2.98 11.91
CA LEU A 357 -5.36 -2.30 12.67
C LEU A 357 -5.57 -0.93 12.06
N TYR A 358 -6.76 -0.68 11.56
CA TYR A 358 -7.16 0.59 10.97
C TYR A 358 -8.31 1.20 11.73
N PHE A 359 -8.15 2.42 12.16
CA PHE A 359 -9.18 3.21 12.81
C PHE A 359 -9.39 4.50 12.02
N PHE A 360 -10.64 4.91 11.85
CA PHE A 360 -10.96 6.26 11.43
C PHE A 360 -12.27 6.76 12.03
N MET A 361 -12.36 8.08 12.10
CA MET A 361 -13.59 8.82 12.33
C MET A 361 -13.61 10.04 11.43
N MET A 362 -14.78 10.35 10.87
CA MET A 362 -14.98 11.56 10.09
C MET A 362 -16.37 12.15 10.33
N MET A 363 -16.49 13.45 10.14
CA MET A 363 -17.77 14.15 10.17
C MET A 363 -18.15 14.52 8.73
N ASN A 364 -19.44 14.53 8.48
CA ASN A 364 -20.01 14.96 7.19
C ASN A 364 -19.48 14.18 5.96
N GLY A 365 -19.12 12.92 6.14
CA GLY A 365 -18.66 12.03 5.07
C GLY A 365 -18.66 10.57 5.51
N THR A 366 -18.37 9.68 4.59
CA THR A 366 -18.28 8.24 4.83
C THR A 366 -17.10 7.65 4.05
N GLU A 367 -16.59 6.52 4.53
CA GLU A 367 -15.57 5.72 3.88
C GLU A 367 -16.02 4.26 3.79
N ASN A 368 -15.72 3.58 2.69
CA ASN A 368 -16.02 2.18 2.52
C ASN A 368 -14.86 1.33 3.08
N ILE A 369 -15.16 0.49 4.08
CA ILE A 369 -14.20 -0.42 4.71
C ILE A 369 -14.28 -1.86 4.16
N GLY A 370 -15.19 -2.14 3.22
CA GLY A 370 -15.40 -3.50 2.69
C GLY A 370 -14.14 -4.12 2.10
N SER A 371 -13.27 -3.32 1.49
CA SER A 371 -11.99 -3.79 0.94
C SER A 371 -11.02 -4.33 2.00
N ARG A 372 -11.24 -4.02 3.30
CA ARG A 372 -10.43 -4.51 4.41
C ARG A 372 -10.94 -5.83 5.01
N LEU A 373 -12.10 -6.34 4.56
CA LEU A 373 -12.76 -7.51 5.15
C LEU A 373 -12.88 -8.64 4.13
N ARG A 374 -11.98 -9.62 4.19
CA ARG A 374 -12.05 -10.84 3.36
C ARG A 374 -13.27 -11.66 3.74
N GLY A 375 -14.03 -12.14 2.76
CA GLY A 375 -15.29 -12.88 3.00
C GLY A 375 -16.53 -11.97 3.20
N ILE A 376 -16.33 -10.65 3.38
CA ILE A 376 -17.39 -9.64 3.47
C ILE A 376 -17.14 -8.51 2.46
N ARG A 377 -16.01 -8.54 1.80
CA ARG A 377 -15.52 -7.56 0.85
C ARG A 377 -16.51 -7.32 -0.28
N ASP A 378 -16.70 -6.05 -0.62
CA ASP A 378 -17.53 -5.59 -1.72
C ASP A 378 -19.02 -5.99 -1.63
N LYS A 379 -19.47 -6.49 -0.46
CA LYS A 379 -20.85 -6.83 -0.23
C LYS A 379 -21.66 -5.61 0.19
N GLN A 380 -22.80 -5.47 -0.42
CA GLN A 380 -23.77 -4.45 -0.08
C GLN A 380 -24.70 -5.00 0.98
N TYR A 381 -24.72 -4.37 2.14
CA TYR A 381 -25.71 -4.64 3.17
C TYR A 381 -26.69 -3.46 3.15
N PHE A 382 -27.92 -3.70 2.76
CA PHE A 382 -28.96 -2.69 2.78
C PHE A 382 -29.67 -2.72 4.13
N SER A 383 -30.04 -1.56 4.61
CA SER A 383 -30.99 -1.45 5.71
C SER A 383 -32.36 -1.94 5.26
N SER A 384 -33.11 -2.51 6.18
CA SER A 384 -34.53 -2.85 5.95
C SER A 384 -35.42 -1.60 5.87
N SER A 385 -34.91 -0.41 6.25
CA SER A 385 -35.67 0.85 6.16
C SER A 385 -35.41 1.53 4.81
N SER A 386 -36.45 2.11 4.22
CA SER A 386 -36.34 2.84 2.95
C SER A 386 -35.39 4.05 3.00
N GLU A 387 -35.17 4.61 4.19
CA GLU A 387 -34.27 5.74 4.42
C GLU A 387 -32.77 5.38 4.17
N TYR A 388 -32.43 4.09 4.25
CA TYR A 388 -31.08 3.59 4.09
C TYR A 388 -30.94 2.58 2.94
N ALA A 389 -31.98 2.48 2.08
CA ALA A 389 -32.01 1.49 1.01
C ALA A 389 -30.82 1.58 0.05
N ASP A 390 -30.29 2.80 -0.17
CA ASP A 390 -29.14 3.06 -1.02
C ASP A 390 -27.79 3.10 -0.26
N SER A 391 -27.81 2.85 1.06
CA SER A 391 -26.59 2.90 1.85
C SER A 391 -25.88 1.54 1.87
N TYR A 392 -24.63 1.53 1.44
CA TYR A 392 -23.75 0.37 1.62
C TYR A 392 -23.37 0.25 3.10
N ALA A 393 -23.59 -0.90 3.70
CA ALA A 393 -23.25 -1.09 5.11
C ALA A 393 -21.75 -0.96 5.42
N CYS A 394 -20.89 -1.19 4.43
CA CYS A 394 -19.46 -0.94 4.56
C CYS A 394 -19.08 0.54 4.41
N LYS A 395 -19.97 1.43 3.95
CA LYS A 395 -19.80 2.88 3.98
C LYS A 395 -20.20 3.41 5.36
N THR A 396 -19.24 3.95 6.10
CA THR A 396 -19.46 4.43 7.47
C THR A 396 -18.65 5.70 7.73
N SER A 397 -19.10 6.51 8.68
CA SER A 397 -18.36 7.70 9.14
C SER A 397 -17.30 7.39 10.23
N GLY A 398 -17.22 6.16 10.69
CA GLY A 398 -16.18 5.72 11.62
C GLY A 398 -16.10 4.20 11.68
N ALA A 399 -14.88 3.67 11.69
CA ALA A 399 -14.63 2.25 11.83
C ALA A 399 -13.34 1.96 12.59
N LEU A 400 -13.34 0.80 13.25
CA LEU A 400 -12.15 0.10 13.73
C LEU A 400 -12.12 -1.25 13.00
N ALA A 401 -11.23 -1.42 12.05
CA ALA A 401 -11.00 -2.67 11.34
C ALA A 401 -9.71 -3.33 11.84
N VAL A 402 -9.74 -4.64 12.02
CA VAL A 402 -8.59 -5.43 12.47
C VAL A 402 -8.49 -6.67 11.60
N ASN A 403 -7.31 -6.87 11.03
CA ASN A 403 -6.95 -8.04 10.25
C ASN A 403 -5.79 -8.77 10.95
N LEU A 404 -5.93 -10.06 11.12
CA LEU A 404 -4.93 -10.95 11.72
C LEU A 404 -4.66 -12.11 10.79
N ASP A 405 -3.39 -12.33 10.46
CA ASP A 405 -2.93 -13.45 9.65
C ASP A 405 -1.86 -14.26 10.38
N PHE A 406 -1.89 -15.56 10.13
CA PHE A 406 -0.96 -16.52 10.72
C PHE A 406 -0.26 -17.32 9.60
N PRO A 407 0.64 -16.69 8.80
CA PRO A 407 1.31 -17.40 7.70
C PRO A 407 2.21 -18.51 8.23
N ILE A 408 2.03 -19.71 7.68
CA ILE A 408 2.79 -20.91 8.01
C ILE A 408 3.45 -21.43 6.74
N ARG A 409 4.77 -21.52 6.73
CA ARG A 409 5.53 -22.13 5.63
C ARG A 409 5.35 -23.65 5.64
N VAL A 410 4.59 -24.16 4.68
CA VAL A 410 4.26 -25.59 4.63
C VAL A 410 5.14 -26.37 3.68
N PHE A 411 5.59 -25.74 2.59
CA PHE A 411 6.31 -26.42 1.53
C PHE A 411 7.29 -25.46 0.83
N ALA A 412 8.45 -25.97 0.42
CA ALA A 412 9.38 -25.27 -0.47
C ALA A 412 10.06 -26.28 -1.39
N THR A 413 10.22 -25.94 -2.65
CA THR A 413 10.98 -26.75 -3.62
C THR A 413 12.45 -26.34 -3.58
N HIS A 414 13.34 -27.31 -3.83
CA HIS A 414 14.79 -27.10 -3.91
C HIS A 414 15.36 -27.90 -5.10
N PHE A 415 15.20 -27.36 -6.29
CA PHE A 415 15.76 -27.94 -7.51
C PHE A 415 17.17 -27.40 -7.76
N GLU A 416 18.21 -28.07 -7.27
CA GLU A 416 19.59 -27.60 -7.37
C GLU A 416 20.30 -28.04 -8.68
N LYS A 417 19.99 -29.23 -9.20
CA LYS A 417 20.74 -29.89 -10.26
C LYS A 417 20.56 -29.32 -11.67
N ASN A 418 19.52 -28.57 -11.94
CA ASN A 418 19.21 -28.07 -13.26
C ASN A 418 18.98 -26.56 -13.23
N ARG A 419 19.75 -25.79 -14.02
CA ARG A 419 19.63 -24.30 -14.07
C ARG A 419 18.22 -23.83 -14.41
N VAL A 420 17.50 -24.54 -15.29
CA VAL A 420 16.11 -24.20 -15.64
C VAL A 420 15.16 -24.57 -14.50
N MET A 421 15.32 -25.75 -13.90
CA MET A 421 14.48 -26.18 -12.77
C MET A 421 14.67 -25.31 -11.53
N ARG A 422 15.87 -24.81 -11.28
CA ARG A 422 16.16 -23.86 -10.19
C ARG A 422 15.31 -22.60 -10.27
N LYS A 423 15.01 -22.12 -11.50
CA LYS A 423 14.13 -20.98 -11.71
C LYS A 423 12.66 -21.27 -11.37
N LEU A 424 12.28 -22.53 -11.22
CA LEU A 424 10.94 -22.97 -10.84
C LEU A 424 10.81 -23.22 -9.32
N ASN A 425 11.83 -22.87 -8.54
CA ASN A 425 11.72 -22.95 -7.09
C ASN A 425 10.67 -22.00 -6.56
N PHE A 426 9.89 -22.48 -5.61
CA PHE A 426 8.87 -21.68 -4.93
C PHE A 426 8.65 -22.16 -3.50
N GLU A 427 8.13 -21.29 -2.67
CA GLU A 427 7.68 -21.56 -1.32
C GLU A 427 6.16 -21.39 -1.24
N VAL A 428 5.49 -22.28 -0.53
CA VAL A 428 4.05 -22.18 -0.24
C VAL A 428 3.85 -21.91 1.24
N GLN A 429 3.04 -20.90 1.50
CA GLN A 429 2.54 -20.57 2.82
C GLN A 429 1.03 -20.76 2.86
N VAL A 430 0.52 -21.24 3.99
CA VAL A 430 -0.90 -21.30 4.31
C VAL A 430 -1.13 -20.39 5.50
N SER A 431 -2.05 -19.44 5.35
CA SER A 431 -2.33 -18.42 6.36
C SER A 431 -3.80 -18.46 6.75
N PRO A 432 -4.17 -19.09 7.88
CA PRO A 432 -5.44 -18.78 8.52
C PRO A 432 -5.53 -17.31 8.83
N PHE A 433 -6.72 -16.71 8.68
CA PHE A 433 -6.93 -15.30 8.98
C PHE A 433 -8.24 -15.05 9.72
N ILE A 434 -8.27 -13.93 10.42
CA ILE A 434 -9.45 -13.38 11.09
C ILE A 434 -9.51 -11.89 10.77
N ASP A 435 -10.64 -11.44 10.23
CA ASP A 435 -10.92 -10.03 9.97
C ASP A 435 -12.17 -9.62 10.73
N PHE A 436 -12.12 -8.48 11.40
CA PHE A 436 -13.34 -7.91 11.98
C PHE A 436 -13.35 -6.39 11.89
N ALA A 437 -14.55 -5.80 11.89
CA ALA A 437 -14.70 -4.37 11.98
C ALA A 437 -15.87 -3.98 12.86
N LEU A 438 -15.68 -2.98 13.67
CA LEU A 438 -16.70 -2.24 14.40
C LEU A 438 -16.94 -0.92 13.68
N ILE A 439 -18.20 -0.54 13.48
CA ILE A 439 -18.56 0.62 12.67
C ILE A 439 -19.44 1.59 13.44
N HIS A 440 -19.48 2.84 12.98
CA HIS A 440 -20.58 3.74 13.29
C HIS A 440 -21.75 3.39 12.38
N ASN A 441 -22.69 2.63 12.92
CA ASN A 441 -23.84 2.13 12.18
C ASN A 441 -25.03 3.08 12.35
N LYS A 442 -25.28 3.91 11.34
CA LYS A 442 -26.41 4.84 11.35
C LYS A 442 -27.77 4.12 11.34
N ALA A 443 -27.88 2.99 10.65
CA ALA A 443 -29.13 2.23 10.55
C ALA A 443 -29.57 1.65 11.90
N ALA A 444 -28.59 1.16 12.71
CA ALA A 444 -28.84 0.65 14.05
C ALA A 444 -28.75 1.72 15.15
N GLY A 445 -28.30 2.94 14.81
CA GLY A 445 -28.08 4.01 15.78
C GLY A 445 -26.95 3.73 16.77
N THR A 446 -25.95 2.92 16.38
CA THR A 446 -24.88 2.45 17.29
C THR A 446 -23.51 2.90 16.85
N ILE A 447 -22.60 3.09 17.81
CA ILE A 447 -21.21 3.47 17.58
C ILE A 447 -20.31 2.36 18.13
N PHE A 448 -19.52 1.73 17.25
CA PHE A 448 -18.57 0.66 17.57
C PHE A 448 -19.17 -0.49 18.41
N SER A 449 -20.45 -0.80 18.16
CA SER A 449 -21.13 -1.89 18.84
C SER A 449 -20.60 -3.25 18.35
N VAL A 450 -20.19 -4.11 19.29
CA VAL A 450 -19.80 -5.49 19.00
C VAL A 450 -20.95 -6.28 18.36
N LYS A 451 -22.20 -5.97 18.70
CA LYS A 451 -23.39 -6.65 18.15
C LYS A 451 -23.63 -6.28 16.69
N ASP A 452 -23.19 -5.11 16.26
CA ASP A 452 -23.36 -4.61 14.89
C ASP A 452 -22.08 -4.71 14.05
N GLY A 453 -21.04 -5.36 14.59
CA GLY A 453 -19.75 -5.56 13.94
C GLY A 453 -19.80 -6.56 12.77
N PHE A 454 -18.83 -6.47 11.88
CA PHE A 454 -18.54 -7.47 10.86
C PHE A 454 -17.46 -8.43 11.36
N TYR A 455 -17.64 -9.71 11.11
CA TYR A 455 -16.72 -10.75 11.54
C TYR A 455 -16.49 -11.75 10.42
N ALA A 456 -15.28 -11.88 9.96
CA ALA A 456 -14.90 -12.82 8.91
C ALA A 456 -13.72 -13.68 9.36
N GLY A 457 -13.57 -14.80 8.72
CA GLY A 457 -12.43 -15.67 8.92
C GLY A 457 -12.25 -16.59 7.72
N GLY A 458 -11.07 -17.15 7.57
CA GLY A 458 -10.82 -17.98 6.42
C GLY A 458 -9.39 -18.50 6.33
N LEU A 459 -9.03 -18.91 5.13
CA LEU A 459 -7.74 -19.46 4.80
C LEU A 459 -7.20 -18.81 3.53
N GLU A 460 -5.93 -18.44 3.56
CA GLU A 460 -5.20 -17.93 2.39
C GLU A 460 -4.03 -18.86 2.07
N VAL A 461 -3.82 -19.15 0.81
CA VAL A 461 -2.64 -19.84 0.29
C VAL A 461 -1.83 -18.84 -0.49
N ILE A 462 -0.54 -18.72 -0.17
CA ILE A 462 0.38 -17.79 -0.79
C ILE A 462 1.55 -18.57 -1.37
N VAL A 463 1.88 -18.30 -2.63
CA VAL A 463 3.03 -18.89 -3.32
C VAL A 463 4.05 -17.78 -3.59
N PHE A 464 5.28 -18.02 -3.16
CA PHE A 464 6.44 -17.17 -3.35
C PHE A 464 7.42 -17.82 -4.34
N PRO A 465 7.43 -17.44 -5.62
CA PRO A 465 8.44 -17.89 -6.55
C PRO A 465 9.81 -17.32 -6.18
N GLU A 466 10.87 -18.12 -6.21
CA GLU A 466 12.21 -17.64 -5.88
C GLU A 466 12.78 -16.70 -6.95
N SER A 467 12.47 -16.95 -8.22
CA SER A 467 12.93 -16.13 -9.34
C SER A 467 12.13 -14.83 -9.54
N TRP A 468 11.00 -14.67 -8.83
CA TRP A 468 10.13 -13.50 -8.92
C TRP A 468 9.86 -12.95 -7.52
N LYS A 469 10.88 -12.47 -6.86
CA LYS A 469 10.80 -12.07 -5.44
C LYS A 469 9.79 -10.96 -5.17
N SER A 470 9.58 -10.07 -6.14
CA SER A 470 8.61 -8.99 -6.06
C SER A 470 7.15 -9.45 -6.22
N ILE A 471 6.92 -10.69 -6.65
CA ILE A 471 5.61 -11.21 -7.02
C ILE A 471 5.23 -12.34 -6.07
N GLN A 472 4.00 -12.30 -5.54
CA GLN A 472 3.39 -13.35 -4.76
C GLN A 472 2.02 -13.68 -5.35
N PHE A 473 1.72 -14.96 -5.51
CA PHE A 473 0.39 -15.43 -5.91
C PHE A 473 -0.38 -15.81 -4.66
N ARG A 474 -1.64 -15.42 -4.61
CA ARG A 474 -2.50 -15.76 -3.48
C ARG A 474 -3.86 -16.25 -3.94
N ALA A 475 -4.42 -17.17 -3.17
CA ALA A 475 -5.80 -17.59 -3.23
C ALA A 475 -6.37 -17.58 -1.82
N SER A 476 -7.49 -16.91 -1.59
CA SER A 476 -8.12 -16.83 -0.27
C SER A 476 -9.59 -17.25 -0.36
N LEU A 477 -10.02 -18.00 0.65
CA LEU A 477 -11.41 -18.34 0.91
C LEU A 477 -11.79 -17.73 2.25
N GLY A 478 -12.66 -16.73 2.21
CA GLY A 478 -13.22 -16.06 3.38
C GLY A 478 -14.70 -16.41 3.58
N ILE A 479 -15.12 -16.47 4.82
CA ILE A 479 -16.51 -16.67 5.22
C ILE A 479 -16.97 -15.56 6.14
N ASP A 480 -18.24 -15.18 6.08
CA ASP A 480 -18.90 -14.31 7.05
C ASP A 480 -19.14 -15.10 8.36
N ALA A 481 -18.11 -15.11 9.23
CA ALA A 481 -18.17 -15.83 10.51
C ALA A 481 -19.24 -15.28 11.44
N GLY A 482 -19.58 -14.00 11.31
CA GLY A 482 -20.67 -13.36 12.04
C GLY A 482 -22.00 -14.09 11.79
N ARG A 483 -22.34 -14.35 10.53
CA ARG A 483 -23.60 -15.03 10.16
C ARG A 483 -23.58 -16.52 10.43
N TYR A 484 -22.43 -17.19 10.36
CA TYR A 484 -22.35 -18.64 10.59
C TYR A 484 -22.26 -19.00 12.06
N PHE A 485 -21.34 -18.37 12.79
CA PHE A 485 -20.96 -18.79 14.13
C PHE A 485 -21.48 -17.86 15.22
N LEU A 486 -21.66 -16.57 14.90
CA LEU A 486 -22.01 -15.55 15.87
C LEU A 486 -23.46 -15.04 15.73
N LYS A 487 -24.30 -15.70 14.91
CA LYS A 487 -25.69 -15.29 14.62
C LYS A 487 -26.55 -15.00 15.87
N ARG A 488 -26.24 -15.67 17.01
CA ARG A 488 -26.96 -15.44 18.27
C ARG A 488 -26.48 -14.21 19.05
N PHE A 489 -25.32 -13.68 18.69
CA PHE A 489 -24.65 -12.60 19.42
C PHE A 489 -24.66 -11.29 18.65
N ILE A 490 -24.80 -11.33 17.32
CA ILE A 490 -24.82 -10.16 16.47
C ILE A 490 -26.23 -9.81 16.05
N ASN A 491 -26.49 -8.52 15.93
CA ASN A 491 -27.73 -8.00 15.35
C ASN A 491 -27.61 -8.04 13.82
N THR A 492 -28.56 -8.71 13.13
CA THR A 492 -28.61 -8.84 11.67
C THR A 492 -29.84 -8.16 11.06
N ASP A 493 -30.67 -7.54 11.84
CA ASP A 493 -31.98 -7.00 11.39
C ASP A 493 -31.82 -5.87 10.37
N TRP A 494 -30.72 -5.15 10.43
CA TRP A 494 -30.36 -4.08 9.48
C TRP A 494 -29.61 -4.57 8.25
N ARG A 495 -29.33 -5.88 8.12
CA ARG A 495 -28.50 -6.45 7.05
C ARG A 495 -29.36 -7.22 6.05
N ARG A 496 -29.11 -6.97 4.75
CA ARG A 496 -29.65 -7.82 3.68
C ARG A 496 -28.92 -9.17 3.63
N GLU A 497 -29.60 -10.23 3.22
CA GLU A 497 -28.96 -11.51 2.93
C GLU A 497 -28.18 -11.42 1.63
N VAL A 498 -26.87 -11.62 1.71
CA VAL A 498 -25.94 -11.71 0.59
C VAL A 498 -25.08 -12.98 0.75
N SER A 499 -24.25 -13.29 -0.23
CA SER A 499 -23.36 -14.44 -0.16
C SER A 499 -22.54 -14.49 1.14
N ARG A 500 -22.36 -15.68 1.66
CA ARG A 500 -21.72 -15.94 2.97
C ARG A 500 -20.25 -16.31 2.86
N TYR A 501 -19.73 -16.46 1.65
CA TYR A 501 -18.33 -16.77 1.39
C TYR A 501 -17.83 -15.96 0.20
N GLU A 502 -16.53 -15.75 0.16
CA GLU A 502 -15.82 -15.10 -0.92
C GLU A 502 -14.58 -15.89 -1.25
N LEU A 503 -14.41 -16.23 -2.53
CA LEU A 503 -13.18 -16.77 -3.07
C LEU A 503 -12.49 -15.66 -3.86
N SER A 504 -11.22 -15.41 -3.56
CA SER A 504 -10.42 -14.47 -4.33
C SER A 504 -9.07 -15.08 -4.71
N ILE A 505 -8.62 -14.79 -5.93
CA ILE A 505 -7.29 -15.15 -6.43
C ILE A 505 -6.60 -13.86 -6.81
N GLY A 506 -5.34 -13.69 -6.47
CA GLY A 506 -4.65 -12.42 -6.69
C GLY A 506 -3.13 -12.49 -6.72
N ILE A 507 -2.54 -11.33 -7.05
CA ILE A 507 -1.11 -11.06 -6.93
C ILE A 507 -0.89 -10.07 -5.78
N GLY A 508 0.19 -10.25 -5.04
CA GLY A 508 0.56 -9.47 -3.87
C GLY A 508 -0.08 -9.99 -2.59
N LEU A 509 0.29 -9.40 -1.48
CA LEU A 509 -0.26 -9.71 -0.17
C LEU A 509 -1.52 -8.89 0.09
N HIS A 510 -2.30 -9.26 1.09
CA HIS A 510 -3.54 -8.53 1.40
C HIS A 510 -3.25 -7.14 1.96
N TYR A 511 -2.17 -6.98 2.77
CA TYR A 511 -1.72 -5.70 3.37
C TYR A 511 -0.21 -5.69 3.63
#